data_0181595a81b312d07960457e30b41a28
#
_entry.id   0181595a81b312d07960457e30b41a28
#
_cell.length_a   1.000
_cell.length_b   1.000
_cell.length_c   1.000
_cell.angle_alpha   90.00
_cell.angle_beta   90.00
_cell.angle_gamma   90.00
#
_symmetry.space_group_name_H-M   'P 1'
#
loop_
_entity.id
_entity.type
_entity.pdbx_description
1 polymer ?
#
loop_
_entity_poly.entity_id
_entity_poly.type
_entity_poly.pdbx_seq_one_letter_code
_entity_poly.pdbx_strand_id
1 'polypeptide(L)'
;KMGKKFFCCDAVLDTASRQIEIHSGWAKEMQPIAWKTADRRTYVHWAEKKYDIVVFGMPTNFHYGDGMGTNTIQMMQALSAQVIRHKRILSDHCVFIVSSICDGWFHEERWPYLRELYELFQHDSMNILPDMNRYGEYFATKEEYIRKYRFANAFHPFHGFSMMSCGHLAEEHTSAIYIVGAREPGIARGMGLKTRATFEEALEDAKRKFTGPAPNILALPRTFTTTAVHLCMKDPGENSHYRDGAPAHPCGG
;
A
#
# COMPACT_ATOMS: atom_id res chain seq x y z
N LYS A 1 20.82 -6.93 -13.27
CA LYS A 1 20.05 -7.23 -14.52
C LYS A 1 20.42 -8.63 -14.94
N MET A 2 19.45 -9.56 -14.95
CA MET A 2 19.70 -11.00 -15.18
C MET A 2 19.99 -11.36 -16.65
N GLY A 3 19.98 -10.42 -17.58
CA GLY A 3 20.20 -10.69 -19.02
C GLY A 3 19.15 -11.63 -19.67
N LYS A 4 18.10 -12.01 -18.94
CA LYS A 4 17.07 -12.92 -19.44
C LYS A 4 16.05 -12.18 -20.30
N LYS A 5 15.58 -12.84 -21.37
CA LYS A 5 14.40 -12.40 -22.12
C LYS A 5 13.18 -13.14 -21.59
N PHE A 6 12.07 -12.43 -21.45
CA PHE A 6 10.80 -13.00 -21.00
C PHE A 6 9.77 -12.89 -22.12
N PHE A 7 9.17 -14.00 -22.45
CA PHE A 7 7.94 -14.04 -23.24
C PHE A 7 6.77 -13.89 -22.26
N CYS A 8 5.93 -12.91 -22.48
CA CYS A 8 4.82 -12.58 -21.60
C CYS A 8 3.49 -12.71 -22.33
N CYS A 9 2.46 -13.06 -21.57
CA CYS A 9 1.07 -12.88 -21.95
C CYS A 9 0.47 -11.97 -20.88
N ASP A 10 -0.04 -10.81 -21.28
CA ASP A 10 -0.52 -9.78 -20.38
C ASP A 10 -1.90 -9.30 -20.81
N ALA A 11 -2.69 -8.82 -19.87
CA ALA A 11 -4.04 -8.33 -20.10
C ALA A 11 -4.23 -6.90 -19.61
N VAL A 12 -4.89 -6.09 -20.41
CA VAL A 12 -5.43 -4.80 -19.96
C VAL A 12 -6.81 -5.04 -19.37
N LEU A 13 -7.02 -4.59 -18.14
CA LEU A 13 -8.27 -4.81 -17.41
C LEU A 13 -9.09 -3.50 -17.33
N ASP A 14 -10.40 -3.64 -17.24
CA ASP A 14 -11.29 -2.56 -16.85
C ASP A 14 -11.44 -2.46 -15.31
N THR A 15 -12.20 -1.48 -14.85
CA THR A 15 -12.44 -1.26 -13.41
C THR A 15 -13.24 -2.36 -12.72
N ALA A 16 -13.88 -3.24 -13.51
CA ALA A 16 -14.58 -4.42 -13.02
C ALA A 16 -13.72 -5.69 -13.16
N SER A 17 -12.39 -5.54 -13.39
CA SER A 17 -11.44 -6.63 -13.60
C SER A 17 -11.74 -7.52 -14.81
N ARG A 18 -12.51 -7.03 -15.79
CA ARG A 18 -12.74 -7.74 -17.05
C ARG A 18 -11.61 -7.46 -18.01
N GLN A 19 -11.16 -8.48 -18.72
CA GLN A 19 -10.14 -8.37 -19.76
C GLN A 19 -10.73 -7.65 -20.99
N ILE A 20 -10.11 -6.56 -21.40
CA ILE A 20 -10.51 -5.78 -22.57
C ILE A 20 -9.53 -5.93 -23.73
N GLU A 21 -8.28 -6.20 -23.44
CA GLU A 21 -7.26 -6.57 -24.43
C GLU A 21 -6.32 -7.60 -23.83
N ILE A 22 -5.78 -8.47 -24.69
CA ILE A 22 -4.74 -9.44 -24.35
C ILE A 22 -3.61 -9.27 -25.34
N HIS A 23 -2.38 -9.16 -24.82
CA HIS A 23 -1.17 -9.02 -25.62
C HIS A 23 -0.18 -10.12 -25.24
N SER A 24 0.49 -10.70 -26.22
CA SER A 24 1.55 -11.66 -25.97
C SER A 24 2.75 -11.40 -26.88
N GLY A 25 3.94 -11.67 -26.35
CA GLY A 25 5.19 -11.42 -27.05
C GLY A 25 6.37 -11.27 -26.11
N TRP A 26 7.50 -10.91 -26.64
CA TRP A 26 8.64 -10.54 -25.79
C TRP A 26 8.35 -9.27 -25.01
N ALA A 27 8.58 -9.29 -23.71
CA ALA A 27 8.16 -8.23 -22.80
C ALA A 27 8.50 -6.81 -23.28
N LYS A 28 9.72 -6.61 -23.78
CA LYS A 28 10.18 -5.29 -24.27
C LYS A 28 9.42 -4.79 -25.51
N GLU A 29 8.90 -5.69 -26.31
CA GLU A 29 8.21 -5.39 -27.56
C GLU A 29 6.71 -5.24 -27.33
N MET A 30 6.14 -6.12 -26.48
CA MET A 30 4.72 -6.20 -26.22
C MET A 30 4.24 -5.13 -25.22
N GLN A 31 4.97 -4.89 -24.14
CA GLN A 31 4.55 -3.96 -23.08
C GLN A 31 4.23 -2.54 -23.59
N PRO A 32 5.05 -1.91 -24.46
CA PRO A 32 4.70 -0.58 -24.99
C PRO A 32 3.39 -0.54 -25.76
N ILE A 33 2.98 -1.66 -26.35
CA ILE A 33 1.71 -1.77 -27.09
C ILE A 33 0.54 -1.85 -26.09
N ALA A 34 0.64 -2.74 -25.10
CA ALA A 34 -0.36 -2.90 -24.05
C ALA A 34 -0.55 -1.61 -23.23
N TRP A 35 0.54 -0.91 -22.94
CA TRP A 35 0.51 0.34 -22.16
C TRP A 35 -0.27 1.47 -22.85
N LYS A 36 -0.29 1.52 -24.18
CA LYS A 36 -1.11 2.54 -24.88
C LYS A 36 -2.58 2.51 -24.48
N THR A 37 -3.13 1.31 -24.32
CA THR A 37 -4.52 1.18 -23.88
C THR A 37 -4.66 1.39 -22.38
N ALA A 38 -3.74 0.88 -21.58
CA ALA A 38 -3.74 1.09 -20.14
C ALA A 38 -3.62 2.59 -19.81
N ASP A 39 -2.72 3.31 -20.46
CA ASP A 39 -2.50 4.75 -20.25
C ASP A 39 -3.73 5.60 -20.58
N ARG A 40 -4.41 5.31 -21.69
CA ARG A 40 -5.67 6.00 -22.04
C ARG A 40 -6.78 5.81 -21.00
N ARG A 41 -6.66 4.79 -20.16
CA ARG A 41 -7.63 4.46 -19.10
C ARG A 41 -7.19 4.94 -17.72
N THR A 42 -5.99 5.48 -17.61
CA THR A 42 -5.43 5.98 -16.35
C THR A 42 -5.90 7.39 -16.08
N TYR A 43 -6.51 7.59 -14.92
CA TYR A 43 -6.84 8.93 -14.44
C TYR A 43 -5.61 9.55 -13.79
N VAL A 44 -5.33 10.79 -14.17
CA VAL A 44 -4.16 11.53 -13.68
C VAL A 44 -4.61 12.85 -13.06
N HIS A 45 -4.05 13.15 -11.90
CA HIS A 45 -4.18 14.47 -11.27
C HIS A 45 -2.79 15.11 -11.20
N TRP A 46 -2.69 16.32 -11.70
CA TRP A 46 -1.48 17.12 -11.70
C TRP A 46 -1.44 18.02 -10.47
N ALA A 47 -0.55 17.71 -9.54
CA ALA A 47 -0.33 18.50 -8.34
C ALA A 47 0.60 19.68 -8.65
N GLU A 48 0.25 20.88 -8.19
CA GLU A 48 1.10 22.07 -8.31
C GLU A 48 2.09 22.21 -7.18
N LYS A 49 1.82 21.55 -6.04
CA LYS A 49 2.65 21.53 -4.85
C LYS A 49 2.49 20.20 -4.12
N LYS A 50 3.46 19.89 -3.26
CA LYS A 50 3.40 18.69 -2.41
C LYS A 50 2.27 18.81 -1.36
N TYR A 51 1.81 17.65 -0.89
CA TYR A 51 0.76 17.55 0.12
C TYR A 51 1.36 17.21 1.47
N ASP A 52 0.90 17.93 2.50
CA ASP A 52 1.32 17.76 3.89
C ASP A 52 0.47 16.74 4.64
N ILE A 53 -0.78 16.58 4.21
CA ILE A 53 -1.70 15.57 4.75
C ILE A 53 -2.37 14.84 3.61
N VAL A 54 -2.38 13.50 3.69
CA VAL A 54 -3.19 12.67 2.78
C VAL A 54 -4.20 11.87 3.60
N VAL A 55 -5.46 11.97 3.18
CA VAL A 55 -6.60 11.32 3.85
C VAL A 55 -7.05 10.12 3.03
N PHE A 56 -7.15 8.96 3.69
CA PHE A 56 -7.60 7.71 3.09
C PHE A 56 -8.83 7.15 3.79
N GLY A 57 -9.73 6.53 3.02
CA GLY A 57 -10.73 5.60 3.55
C GLY A 57 -10.26 4.17 3.34
N MET A 58 -10.09 3.40 4.42
CA MET A 58 -9.63 2.02 4.37
C MET A 58 -10.81 1.07 4.46
N PRO A 59 -11.15 0.33 3.40
CA PRO A 59 -12.23 -0.64 3.42
C PRO A 59 -11.82 -1.89 4.21
N THR A 60 -12.80 -2.65 4.67
CA THR A 60 -12.56 -3.95 5.32
C THR A 60 -12.14 -5.04 4.33
N ASN A 61 -12.40 -4.83 3.05
CA ASN A 61 -12.14 -5.79 1.97
C ASN A 61 -11.42 -5.11 0.81
N PHE A 62 -10.21 -5.57 0.50
CA PHE A 62 -9.40 -5.06 -0.61
C PHE A 62 -8.25 -6.03 -0.96
N HIS A 63 -7.78 -6.06 -2.21
CA HIS A 63 -6.70 -6.91 -2.72
C HIS A 63 -6.86 -8.40 -2.40
N TYR A 64 -6.39 -8.83 -1.26
CA TYR A 64 -6.40 -10.23 -0.82
C TYR A 64 -7.74 -10.66 -0.19
N GLY A 65 -8.78 -9.87 -0.34
CA GLY A 65 -10.09 -10.12 0.24
C GLY A 65 -10.25 -9.43 1.60
N ASP A 66 -10.88 -10.13 2.54
CA ASP A 66 -11.22 -9.57 3.85
C ASP A 66 -9.98 -9.31 4.71
N GLY A 67 -10.01 -8.24 5.48
CA GLY A 67 -9.05 -7.94 6.54
C GLY A 67 -8.19 -6.69 6.35
N MET A 68 -8.22 -6.05 5.18
CA MET A 68 -7.34 -4.91 4.89
C MET A 68 -7.47 -3.77 5.90
N GLY A 69 -8.68 -3.39 6.26
CA GLY A 69 -8.95 -2.31 7.22
C GLY A 69 -9.15 -2.79 8.65
N THR A 70 -8.97 -4.07 8.95
CA THR A 70 -9.23 -4.65 10.26
C THR A 70 -7.98 -4.78 11.12
N ASN A 71 -6.83 -5.02 10.49
CA ASN A 71 -5.54 -5.15 11.17
C ASN A 71 -4.44 -4.31 10.54
N THR A 72 -3.45 -3.98 11.32
CA THR A 72 -2.40 -3.04 10.95
C THR A 72 -1.40 -3.60 9.94
N ILE A 73 -1.15 -4.90 9.89
CA ILE A 73 -0.19 -5.49 8.95
C ILE A 73 -0.66 -5.29 7.51
N GLN A 74 -1.91 -5.66 7.21
CA GLN A 74 -2.50 -5.50 5.89
C GLN A 74 -2.74 -4.03 5.54
N MET A 75 -3.19 -3.23 6.51
CA MET A 75 -3.41 -1.79 6.34
C MET A 75 -2.11 -1.08 5.96
N MET A 76 -1.03 -1.32 6.66
CA MET A 76 0.26 -0.70 6.39
C MET A 76 0.82 -1.09 5.02
N GLN A 77 0.64 -2.33 4.59
CA GLN A 77 0.98 -2.73 3.23
C GLN A 77 0.22 -1.92 2.18
N ALA A 78 -1.08 -1.70 2.38
CA ALA A 78 -1.89 -0.89 1.46
C ALA A 78 -1.44 0.57 1.42
N LEU A 79 -1.12 1.16 2.57
CA LEU A 79 -0.60 2.53 2.65
C LEU A 79 0.77 2.66 1.98
N SER A 80 1.63 1.67 2.13
CA SER A 80 2.94 1.64 1.48
C SER A 80 2.84 1.57 -0.04
N ALA A 81 1.86 0.86 -0.57
CA ALA A 81 1.57 0.88 -2.00
C ALA A 81 1.20 2.29 -2.50
N GLN A 82 0.54 3.11 -1.67
CA GLN A 82 0.29 4.51 -2.01
C GLN A 82 1.57 5.35 -1.96
N VAL A 83 2.46 5.12 -1.00
CA VAL A 83 3.78 5.77 -0.95
C VAL A 83 4.60 5.44 -2.20
N ILE A 84 4.74 4.16 -2.53
CA ILE A 84 5.49 3.74 -3.73
C ILE A 84 4.96 4.45 -4.98
N ARG A 85 3.65 4.57 -5.09
CA ARG A 85 2.98 5.18 -6.24
C ARG A 85 3.10 6.70 -6.27
N HIS A 86 3.10 7.36 -5.11
CA HIS A 86 2.85 8.79 -4.99
C HIS A 86 3.90 9.58 -4.19
N LYS A 87 5.01 8.96 -3.74
CA LYS A 87 5.97 9.62 -2.85
C LYS A 87 6.45 11.00 -3.28
N ARG A 88 6.43 11.29 -4.58
CA ARG A 88 6.90 12.58 -5.12
C ARG A 88 5.99 13.76 -4.83
N ILE A 89 4.70 13.49 -4.61
CA ILE A 89 3.74 14.53 -4.24
C ILE A 89 3.60 14.68 -2.72
N LEU A 90 4.29 13.85 -1.93
CA LEU A 90 4.28 13.94 -0.47
C LEU A 90 5.35 14.94 -0.02
N SER A 91 5.01 15.81 0.93
CA SER A 91 6.00 16.64 1.60
C SER A 91 6.86 15.81 2.54
N ASP A 92 8.01 16.35 2.94
CA ASP A 92 8.93 15.68 3.86
C ASP A 92 8.34 15.49 5.27
N HIS A 93 7.27 16.23 5.59
CA HIS A 93 6.52 16.14 6.85
C HIS A 93 5.12 15.57 6.68
N CYS A 94 4.91 14.81 5.60
CA CYS A 94 3.59 14.30 5.28
C CYS A 94 3.02 13.43 6.39
N VAL A 95 1.74 13.63 6.68
CA VAL A 95 0.95 12.84 7.64
C VAL A 95 -0.15 12.11 6.90
N PHE A 96 -0.34 10.83 7.17
CA PHE A 96 -1.52 10.10 6.71
C PHE A 96 -2.60 10.10 7.79
N ILE A 97 -3.84 10.39 7.38
CA ILE A 97 -5.03 10.23 8.23
C ILE A 97 -5.92 9.19 7.55
N VAL A 98 -6.13 8.08 8.23
CA VAL A 98 -6.79 6.89 7.67
C VAL A 98 -8.05 6.59 8.48
N SER A 99 -9.20 6.70 7.85
CA SER A 99 -10.46 6.22 8.44
C SER A 99 -10.53 4.71 8.28
N SER A 100 -10.57 3.98 9.39
CA SER A 100 -10.60 2.52 9.40
C SER A 100 -11.29 1.96 10.64
N ILE A 101 -11.97 0.82 10.47
CA ILE A 101 -12.60 0.08 11.58
C ILE A 101 -11.55 -0.46 12.56
N CYS A 102 -10.41 -0.90 12.09
CA CYS A 102 -9.27 -1.43 12.87
C CYS A 102 -9.72 -2.14 14.16
N ASP A 103 -10.44 -3.24 14.00
CA ASP A 103 -11.03 -4.01 15.11
C ASP A 103 -10.18 -5.22 15.53
N GLY A 104 -9.01 -5.37 14.95
CA GLY A 104 -8.05 -6.44 15.28
C GLY A 104 -8.43 -7.81 14.72
N TRP A 105 -9.35 -7.87 13.77
CA TRP A 105 -9.68 -9.13 13.13
C TRP A 105 -8.56 -9.53 12.14
N PHE A 106 -8.14 -10.78 12.23
CA PHE A 106 -7.19 -11.43 11.32
C PHE A 106 -7.88 -12.61 10.64
N HIS A 107 -7.73 -12.73 9.33
CA HIS A 107 -8.32 -13.83 8.57
C HIS A 107 -7.53 -15.12 8.78
N GLU A 108 -7.89 -15.91 9.78
CA GLU A 108 -7.12 -17.08 10.24
C GLU A 108 -7.05 -18.24 9.23
N GLU A 109 -7.98 -18.32 8.28
CA GLU A 109 -7.93 -19.34 7.23
C GLU A 109 -6.84 -19.01 6.21
N ARG A 110 -6.82 -17.77 5.70
CA ARG A 110 -5.84 -17.37 4.67
C ARG A 110 -4.49 -16.94 5.24
N TRP A 111 -4.50 -16.38 6.46
CA TRP A 111 -3.36 -15.78 7.11
C TRP A 111 -3.20 -16.29 8.55
N PRO A 112 -3.07 -17.60 8.77
CA PRO A 112 -3.11 -18.19 10.11
C PRO A 112 -1.99 -17.71 11.03
N TYR A 113 -0.95 -17.12 10.47
CA TYR A 113 0.24 -16.64 11.17
C TYR A 113 0.23 -15.13 11.46
N LEU A 114 -0.70 -14.34 10.88
CA LEU A 114 -0.67 -12.88 11.03
C LEU A 114 -0.88 -12.41 12.47
N ARG A 115 -1.75 -13.06 13.22
CA ARG A 115 -1.94 -12.74 14.63
C ARG A 115 -0.67 -13.00 15.43
N GLU A 116 -0.03 -14.14 15.23
CA GLU A 116 1.23 -14.47 15.89
C GLU A 116 2.37 -13.51 15.50
N LEU A 117 2.45 -13.12 14.22
CA LEU A 117 3.36 -12.09 13.77
C LEU A 117 3.09 -10.74 14.44
N TYR A 118 1.83 -10.34 14.51
CA TYR A 118 1.45 -9.10 15.20
C TYR A 118 1.86 -9.13 16.68
N GLU A 119 1.57 -10.22 17.39
CA GLU A 119 1.90 -10.38 18.82
C GLU A 119 3.42 -10.39 19.07
N LEU A 120 4.16 -10.97 18.15
CA LEU A 120 5.62 -11.06 18.25
C LEU A 120 6.31 -9.72 17.99
N PHE A 121 5.80 -8.92 17.03
CA PHE A 121 6.46 -7.70 16.57
C PHE A 121 5.80 -6.40 17.06
N GLN A 122 4.66 -6.46 17.76
CA GLN A 122 4.18 -5.28 18.46
C GLN A 122 5.28 -4.81 19.43
N HIS A 123 5.57 -3.53 19.47
CA HIS A 123 6.64 -2.93 20.25
C HIS A 123 8.08 -3.11 19.72
N ASP A 124 8.27 -3.90 18.65
CA ASP A 124 9.56 -4.00 17.98
C ASP A 124 9.67 -3.04 16.80
N SER A 125 10.90 -2.82 16.34
CA SER A 125 11.15 -2.07 15.12
C SER A 125 10.54 -2.81 13.93
N MET A 126 9.88 -2.07 13.05
CA MET A 126 9.42 -2.61 11.76
C MET A 126 10.56 -2.93 10.78
N ASN A 127 11.80 -2.94 11.22
CA ASN A 127 12.92 -3.44 10.44
C ASN A 127 12.86 -4.97 10.35
N ILE A 128 12.06 -5.45 9.43
CA ILE A 128 11.72 -6.86 9.27
C ILE A 128 12.90 -7.75 8.84
N LEU A 129 13.98 -7.21 8.28
CA LEU A 129 15.08 -8.04 7.77
C LEU A 129 15.83 -8.79 8.89
N PRO A 130 16.25 -8.17 10.00
CA PRO A 130 16.77 -8.89 11.15
C PRO A 130 15.77 -9.88 11.74
N ASP A 131 14.50 -9.51 11.81
CA ASP A 131 13.44 -10.34 12.37
C ASP A 131 13.13 -11.55 11.48
N MET A 132 13.14 -11.37 10.16
CA MET A 132 13.01 -12.47 9.22
C MET A 132 14.17 -13.48 9.33
N ASN A 133 15.39 -13.00 9.56
CA ASN A 133 16.54 -13.87 9.80
C ASN A 133 16.40 -14.65 11.12
N ARG A 134 15.83 -14.03 12.15
CA ARG A 134 15.67 -14.63 13.48
C ARG A 134 14.50 -15.61 13.54
N TYR A 135 13.39 -15.30 12.92
CA TYR A 135 12.12 -16.03 13.06
C TYR A 135 11.66 -16.72 11.79
N GLY A 136 12.30 -16.46 10.65
CA GLY A 136 11.83 -16.96 9.36
C GLY A 136 11.75 -18.48 9.29
N GLU A 137 12.76 -19.19 9.84
CA GLU A 137 12.76 -20.64 9.86
C GLU A 137 11.64 -21.20 10.75
N TYR A 138 11.40 -20.60 11.91
CA TYR A 138 10.31 -20.99 12.79
C TYR A 138 8.96 -20.95 12.06
N PHE A 139 8.63 -19.84 11.39
CA PHE A 139 7.39 -19.73 10.63
C PHE A 139 7.35 -20.65 9.41
N ALA A 140 8.48 -20.82 8.72
CA ALA A 140 8.55 -21.63 7.51
C ALA A 140 8.47 -23.14 7.80
N THR A 141 8.84 -23.58 8.99
CA THR A 141 8.87 -25.00 9.39
C THR A 141 7.72 -25.41 10.31
N LYS A 142 6.92 -24.45 10.79
CA LYS A 142 5.77 -24.76 11.66
C LYS A 142 4.74 -25.58 10.89
N GLU A 143 4.58 -26.83 11.33
CA GLU A 143 3.79 -27.85 10.63
C GLU A 143 2.37 -27.37 10.30
N GLU A 144 1.70 -26.70 11.25
CA GLU A 144 0.34 -26.17 11.05
C GLU A 144 0.27 -25.23 9.84
N TYR A 145 1.22 -24.30 9.72
CA TYR A 145 1.24 -23.31 8.63
C TYR A 145 1.56 -23.94 7.29
N ILE A 146 2.50 -24.91 7.28
CA ILE A 146 2.83 -25.66 6.07
C ILE A 146 1.63 -26.49 5.59
N ARG A 147 0.93 -27.15 6.50
CA ARG A 147 -0.27 -27.94 6.14
C ARG A 147 -1.37 -27.06 5.58
N LYS A 148 -1.65 -25.91 6.21
CA LYS A 148 -2.65 -24.94 5.71
C LYS A 148 -2.26 -24.38 4.34
N TYR A 149 -0.97 -24.08 4.13
CA TYR A 149 -0.47 -23.62 2.83
C TYR A 149 -0.57 -24.68 1.73
N ARG A 150 -0.19 -25.93 2.02
CA ARG A 150 -0.13 -26.99 1.01
C ARG A 150 -1.48 -27.65 0.69
N PHE A 151 -2.35 -27.72 1.67
CA PHE A 151 -3.57 -28.53 1.59
C PHE A 151 -4.88 -27.77 1.84
N ALA A 152 -4.79 -26.47 2.13
CA ALA A 152 -5.91 -25.58 2.31
C ALA A 152 -5.68 -24.29 1.51
N ASN A 153 -6.34 -23.18 1.88
CA ASN A 153 -6.30 -21.92 1.13
C ASN A 153 -5.38 -20.86 1.75
N ALA A 154 -4.50 -21.24 2.67
CA ALA A 154 -3.61 -20.28 3.31
C ALA A 154 -2.46 -19.84 2.41
N PHE A 155 -2.05 -18.59 2.54
CA PHE A 155 -0.82 -18.10 1.92
C PHE A 155 0.40 -18.61 2.69
N HIS A 156 1.56 -18.62 2.02
CA HIS A 156 2.81 -19.03 2.66
C HIS A 156 3.19 -18.07 3.80
N PRO A 157 3.73 -18.56 4.96
CA PRO A 157 4.06 -17.71 6.10
C PRO A 157 4.97 -16.53 5.79
N PHE A 158 5.91 -16.66 4.87
CA PHE A 158 6.77 -15.56 4.45
C PHE A 158 6.04 -14.40 3.81
N HIS A 159 4.81 -14.59 3.35
CA HIS A 159 3.99 -13.47 2.87
C HIS A 159 3.68 -12.47 4.01
N GLY A 160 3.51 -12.95 5.24
CA GLY A 160 3.35 -12.06 6.41
C GLY A 160 4.56 -11.15 6.61
N PHE A 161 5.77 -11.70 6.54
CA PHE A 161 7.01 -10.90 6.60
C PHE A 161 7.11 -9.92 5.43
N SER A 162 6.73 -10.33 4.23
CA SER A 162 6.70 -9.44 3.06
C SER A 162 5.73 -8.28 3.26
N MET A 163 4.54 -8.52 3.82
CA MET A 163 3.57 -7.46 4.11
C MET A 163 4.11 -6.47 5.14
N MET A 164 4.75 -6.95 6.19
CA MET A 164 5.38 -6.10 7.22
C MET A 164 6.54 -5.29 6.64
N SER A 165 7.42 -5.93 5.85
CA SER A 165 8.52 -5.23 5.18
C SER A 165 8.02 -4.15 4.22
N CYS A 166 6.95 -4.43 3.46
CA CYS A 166 6.31 -3.40 2.64
C CYS A 166 5.72 -2.28 3.51
N GLY A 167 5.11 -2.62 4.66
CA GLY A 167 4.50 -1.68 5.59
C GLY A 167 5.47 -0.60 6.07
N HIS A 168 6.72 -0.94 6.25
CA HIS A 168 7.77 -0.03 6.69
C HIS A 168 7.94 1.20 5.78
N LEU A 169 7.74 1.07 4.48
CA LEU A 169 7.83 2.20 3.54
C LEU A 169 6.85 3.34 3.85
N ALA A 170 5.68 3.03 4.41
CA ALA A 170 4.74 4.07 4.81
C ALA A 170 5.26 4.88 5.99
N GLU A 171 5.95 4.25 6.94
CA GLU A 171 6.57 4.93 8.07
C GLU A 171 7.77 5.77 7.65
N GLU A 172 8.64 5.25 6.79
CA GLU A 172 9.81 5.98 6.30
C GLU A 172 9.46 7.27 5.56
N HIS A 173 8.30 7.34 4.93
CA HIS A 173 7.88 8.46 4.09
C HIS A 173 6.78 9.33 4.71
N THR A 174 6.47 9.09 5.99
CA THR A 174 5.48 9.90 6.71
C THR A 174 5.99 10.25 8.10
N SER A 175 5.67 11.45 8.58
CA SER A 175 5.98 11.85 9.95
C SER A 175 5.03 11.21 10.98
N ALA A 176 3.84 10.83 10.55
CA ALA A 176 2.87 10.09 11.37
C ALA A 176 1.78 9.46 10.50
N ILE A 177 1.20 8.37 11.00
CA ILE A 177 0.00 7.76 10.46
C ILE A 177 -1.04 7.71 11.58
N TYR A 178 -2.18 8.36 11.37
CA TYR A 178 -3.31 8.37 12.27
C TYR A 178 -4.40 7.42 11.78
N ILE A 179 -4.85 6.54 12.66
CA ILE A 179 -6.05 5.73 12.42
C ILE A 179 -7.20 6.38 13.15
N VAL A 180 -8.26 6.70 12.42
CA VAL A 180 -9.45 7.37 12.92
C VAL A 180 -10.63 6.41 12.90
N GLY A 181 -11.39 6.35 13.98
CA GLY A 181 -12.56 5.49 14.12
C GLY A 181 -12.23 4.03 14.41
N ALA A 182 -11.01 3.73 14.85
CA ALA A 182 -10.62 2.38 15.24
C ALA A 182 -11.50 1.87 16.38
N ARG A 183 -12.06 0.67 16.24
CA ARG A 183 -12.83 -0.02 17.32
C ARG A 183 -11.90 -0.54 18.40
N GLU A 184 -10.71 -1.03 17.99
CA GLU A 184 -9.66 -1.51 18.90
C GLU A 184 -8.37 -0.67 18.70
N PRO A 185 -8.34 0.56 19.26
CA PRO A 185 -7.19 1.46 19.05
C PRO A 185 -5.85 0.88 19.50
N GLY A 186 -5.85 -0.09 20.43
CA GLY A 186 -4.66 -0.81 20.88
C GLY A 186 -3.96 -1.55 19.75
N ILE A 187 -4.71 -2.10 18.80
CA ILE A 187 -4.17 -2.80 17.64
C ILE A 187 -3.34 -1.86 16.76
N ALA A 188 -3.83 -0.65 16.53
CA ALA A 188 -3.06 0.35 15.77
C ALA A 188 -1.81 0.82 16.54
N ARG A 189 -1.97 1.13 17.82
CA ARG A 189 -0.86 1.62 18.67
C ARG A 189 0.22 0.56 18.89
N GLY A 190 -0.15 -0.72 18.93
CA GLY A 190 0.80 -1.82 19.04
C GLY A 190 1.82 -1.86 17.89
N MET A 191 1.48 -1.33 16.74
CA MET A 191 2.36 -1.21 15.56
C MET A 191 2.87 0.24 15.34
N GLY A 192 2.90 1.07 16.39
CA GLY A 192 3.46 2.42 16.32
C GLY A 192 2.53 3.50 15.72
N LEU A 193 1.33 3.14 15.27
CA LEU A 193 0.40 4.09 14.66
C LEU A 193 -0.28 4.94 15.74
N LYS A 194 -0.67 6.15 15.37
CA LYS A 194 -1.43 7.05 16.24
C LYS A 194 -2.93 6.81 16.05
N THR A 195 -3.71 7.07 17.09
CA THR A 195 -5.18 6.91 17.02
C THR A 195 -5.87 8.17 17.54
N ARG A 196 -6.98 8.52 16.91
CA ARG A 196 -7.93 9.54 17.36
C ARG A 196 -9.35 9.05 17.11
N ALA A 197 -10.29 9.56 17.91
CA ALA A 197 -11.69 9.18 17.74
C ALA A 197 -12.28 9.77 16.46
N THR A 198 -11.95 11.02 16.15
CA THR A 198 -12.48 11.76 15.00
C THR A 198 -11.40 12.23 14.04
N PHE A 199 -11.81 12.55 12.82
CA PHE A 199 -10.94 13.16 11.82
C PHE A 199 -10.41 14.52 12.27
N GLU A 200 -11.28 15.33 12.88
CA GLU A 200 -10.95 16.67 13.36
C GLU A 200 -9.86 16.64 14.41
N GLU A 201 -9.94 15.70 15.37
CA GLU A 201 -8.91 15.51 16.38
C GLU A 201 -7.57 15.11 15.75
N ALA A 202 -7.58 14.22 14.77
CA ALA A 202 -6.38 13.80 14.06
C ALA A 202 -5.79 14.96 13.25
N LEU A 203 -6.62 15.74 12.58
CA LEU A 203 -6.22 16.90 11.81
C LEU A 203 -5.57 17.98 12.67
N GLU A 204 -6.21 18.33 13.79
CA GLU A 204 -5.66 19.34 14.71
C GLU A 204 -4.34 18.87 15.36
N ASP A 205 -4.24 17.59 15.69
CA ASP A 205 -3.00 17.02 16.21
C ASP A 205 -1.89 17.02 15.15
N ALA A 206 -2.20 16.70 13.90
CA ALA A 206 -1.28 16.75 12.78
C ALA A 206 -0.77 18.17 12.51
N LYS A 207 -1.67 19.16 12.47
CA LYS A 207 -1.31 20.58 12.31
C LYS A 207 -0.37 21.06 13.41
N ARG A 208 -0.70 20.74 14.65
CA ARG A 208 0.08 21.19 15.80
C ARG A 208 1.48 20.59 15.85
N LYS A 209 1.62 19.30 15.46
CA LYS A 209 2.85 18.53 15.71
C LYS A 209 3.77 18.43 14.50
N PHE A 210 3.22 18.49 13.28
CA PHE A 210 3.96 18.11 12.08
C PHE A 210 3.89 19.12 10.95
N THR A 211 2.70 19.56 10.55
CA THR A 211 2.50 20.25 9.27
C THR A 211 2.28 21.75 9.39
N GLY A 212 2.08 22.27 10.60
CA GLY A 212 1.72 23.68 10.82
C GLY A 212 0.24 23.97 10.55
N PRO A 213 -0.20 25.23 10.69
CA PRO A 213 -1.61 25.60 10.77
C PRO A 213 -2.36 25.55 9.44
N ALA A 214 -1.66 25.63 8.31
CA ALA A 214 -2.27 25.70 6.98
C ALA A 214 -1.72 24.61 6.02
N PRO A 215 -1.92 23.30 6.33
CA PRO A 215 -1.41 22.22 5.51
C PRO A 215 -2.13 22.15 4.16
N ASN A 216 -1.40 21.69 3.15
CA ASN A 216 -1.98 21.30 1.88
C ASN A 216 -2.53 19.86 2.00
N ILE A 217 -3.83 19.68 1.88
CA ILE A 217 -4.51 18.40 2.14
C ILE A 217 -5.00 17.78 0.84
N LEU A 218 -4.72 16.48 0.66
CA LEU A 218 -5.28 15.67 -0.40
C LEU A 218 -6.20 14.60 0.22
N ALA A 219 -7.44 14.54 -0.21
CA ALA A 219 -8.39 13.54 0.23
C ALA A 219 -8.61 12.48 -0.87
N LEU A 220 -8.30 11.22 -0.52
CA LEU A 220 -8.47 10.04 -1.37
C LEU A 220 -9.37 8.98 -0.70
N PRO A 221 -10.61 9.33 -0.32
CA PRO A 221 -11.43 8.47 0.55
C PRO A 221 -11.84 7.14 -0.12
N ARG A 222 -11.76 7.04 -1.43
CA ARG A 222 -12.19 5.87 -2.21
C ARG A 222 -11.09 5.20 -3.01
N THR A 223 -9.83 5.56 -2.81
CA THR A 223 -8.71 5.04 -3.63
C THR A 223 -8.55 3.51 -3.56
N PHE A 224 -9.03 2.89 -2.47
CA PHE A 224 -8.99 1.45 -2.29
C PHE A 224 -10.27 0.72 -2.76
N THR A 225 -11.29 1.44 -3.21
CA THR A 225 -12.58 0.87 -3.63
C THR A 225 -12.95 1.17 -5.08
N THR A 226 -12.22 2.06 -5.72
CA THR A 226 -12.45 2.48 -7.10
C THR A 226 -11.15 2.52 -7.88
N THR A 227 -11.21 2.98 -9.13
CA THR A 227 -10.01 3.21 -9.95
C THR A 227 -9.06 4.17 -9.24
N ALA A 228 -7.82 3.75 -9.09
CA ALA A 228 -6.78 4.61 -8.54
C ALA A 228 -6.46 5.77 -9.49
N VAL A 229 -6.23 6.95 -8.93
CA VAL A 229 -5.74 8.12 -9.65
C VAL A 229 -4.23 8.17 -9.54
N HIS A 230 -3.53 8.39 -10.65
CA HIS A 230 -2.10 8.69 -10.62
C HIS A 230 -1.91 10.16 -10.25
N LEU A 231 -1.09 10.39 -9.26
CA LEU A 231 -0.78 11.73 -8.75
C LEU A 231 0.61 12.11 -9.27
N CYS A 232 0.66 13.09 -10.14
CA CYS A 232 1.88 13.55 -10.79
C CYS A 232 2.16 15.01 -10.39
N MET A 233 3.44 15.36 -10.28
CA MET A 233 3.80 16.78 -10.18
C MET A 233 3.60 17.47 -11.53
N LYS A 234 3.29 18.75 -11.52
CA LYS A 234 3.11 19.55 -12.74
C LYS A 234 4.41 19.71 -13.54
N ASP A 235 5.55 19.56 -12.89
CA ASP A 235 6.84 19.50 -13.56
C ASP A 235 7.12 18.08 -14.08
N PRO A 236 7.14 17.86 -15.41
CA PRO A 236 7.44 16.55 -15.98
C PRO A 236 8.81 15.99 -15.57
N GLY A 237 9.78 16.83 -15.26
CA GLY A 237 11.11 16.42 -14.80
C GLY A 237 11.07 15.66 -13.47
N GLU A 238 10.12 15.95 -12.62
CA GLU A 238 9.94 15.24 -11.35
C GLU A 238 9.17 13.92 -11.49
N ASN A 239 8.53 13.67 -12.63
CA ASN A 239 7.73 12.46 -12.90
C ASN A 239 8.49 11.37 -13.65
N SER A 240 9.78 11.34 -13.56
CA SER A 240 10.69 10.48 -14.32
C SER A 240 10.59 8.96 -14.04
N HIS A 241 9.59 8.46 -13.34
CA HIS A 241 9.29 7.03 -13.39
C HIS A 241 8.56 6.62 -14.67
N TYR A 242 7.97 7.55 -15.38
CA TYR A 242 7.56 7.34 -16.75
C TYR A 242 8.83 7.48 -17.60
N ARG A 243 9.42 6.34 -17.93
CA ARG A 243 10.74 6.23 -18.55
C ARG A 243 10.75 6.85 -19.94
N ASP A 244 11.92 7.39 -20.32
CA ASP A 244 12.25 7.69 -21.70
C ASP A 244 11.84 6.52 -22.62
N GLY A 245 11.01 6.80 -23.60
CA GLY A 245 10.48 5.81 -24.55
C GLY A 245 9.18 5.12 -24.15
N ALA A 246 8.58 5.43 -23.02
CA ALA A 246 7.16 5.14 -22.82
C ALA A 246 6.34 5.97 -23.82
N PRO A 247 5.26 5.42 -24.42
CA PRO A 247 4.34 6.21 -25.20
C PRO A 247 3.87 7.37 -24.35
N ALA A 248 3.66 8.54 -24.96
CA ALA A 248 3.29 9.78 -24.27
C ALA A 248 2.16 9.50 -23.25
N HIS A 249 2.58 9.29 -22.01
CA HIS A 249 1.66 9.11 -20.89
C HIS A 249 1.04 10.47 -20.62
N PRO A 250 -0.24 10.57 -20.22
CA PRO A 250 -0.84 11.86 -19.86
C PRO A 250 -0.01 12.66 -18.85
N CYS A 251 0.85 11.99 -18.08
CA CYS A 251 1.85 12.61 -17.22
C CYS A 251 3.17 12.98 -17.91
N GLY A 252 3.38 12.60 -19.16
CA GLY A 252 4.62 12.81 -19.92
C GLY A 252 4.44 13.45 -21.29
N GLY A 253 3.25 13.95 -21.57
CA GLY A 253 2.91 14.65 -22.80
C GLY A 253 2.54 16.10 -22.59
#